data_367f5615ab84d4cab5bddecdc1bee2a3
#
_entry.id   367f5615ab84d4cab5bddecdc1bee2a3
#
_cell.length_a   1.000
_cell.length_b   1.000
_cell.length_c   1.000
_cell.angle_alpha   90.00
_cell.angle_beta   90.00
_cell.angle_gamma   90.00
#
_symmetry.space_group_name_H-M   'P 1'
#
loop_
_entity.id
_entity.type
_entity.pdbx_description
1 polymer ?
#
loop_
_entity_poly.entity_id
_entity_poly.type
_entity_poly.pdbx_seq_one_letter_code
_entity_poly.pdbx_strand_id
1 'polypeptide(L)'
;MRAGYVVVGSDYRFGRDRKGDVDTLRSYADEYGYKVIVIDKLEQDDEVVSSTVIRKNISEGDVRSVIPMLGRPYSMTGEVVSGKQLGRTIGIPTANMLPEERKLYPPAGVYASRIRIIRGKHTGHEDPFRVYMGITNIGDNPTVNDKGNITIETNIFDFDRNIYGQIIKVELIEQIRGEKKFGSLDELKAQMANDIETSKRILAKKVLVK
;
A
#
# COMPACT_ATOMS: atom_id res chain seq x y z
N MET A 1 33.18 12.47 10.24
CA MET A 1 32.26 11.55 10.94
C MET A 1 33.06 10.28 11.20
N ARG A 2 33.17 9.79 12.42
CA ARG A 2 33.87 8.52 12.70
C ARG A 2 32.80 7.42 12.81
N ALA A 3 32.65 6.60 11.75
CA ALA A 3 31.76 5.46 11.78
C ALA A 3 32.46 4.28 12.47
N GLY A 4 31.83 3.66 13.45
CA GLY A 4 32.35 2.44 14.09
C GLY A 4 31.96 1.17 13.32
N TYR A 5 30.86 1.24 12.55
CA TYR A 5 30.34 0.15 11.75
C TYR A 5 29.86 0.66 10.39
N VAL A 6 30.13 -0.12 9.34
CA VAL A 6 29.59 0.06 7.98
C VAL A 6 28.76 -1.18 7.66
N VAL A 7 27.45 -1.02 7.54
CA VAL A 7 26.50 -2.11 7.26
C VAL A 7 26.05 -1.98 5.80
N VAL A 8 26.27 -3.02 5.01
CA VAL A 8 25.96 -3.00 3.56
C VAL A 8 25.39 -4.34 3.10
N GLY A 9 24.64 -4.32 2.01
CA GLY A 9 24.25 -5.56 1.32
C GLY A 9 25.42 -6.21 0.59
N SER A 10 25.32 -7.51 0.30
CA SER A 10 26.36 -8.28 -0.40
C SER A 10 26.64 -7.77 -1.83
N ASP A 11 25.70 -7.07 -2.44
CA ASP A 11 25.84 -6.46 -3.77
C ASP A 11 26.14 -4.95 -3.76
N TYR A 12 26.52 -4.42 -2.59
CA TYR A 12 26.80 -2.99 -2.45
C TYR A 12 27.95 -2.55 -3.35
N ARG A 13 27.75 -1.43 -4.05
CA ARG A 13 28.75 -0.79 -4.91
C ARG A 13 28.76 0.70 -4.65
N PHE A 14 29.95 1.31 -4.64
CA PHE A 14 30.12 2.73 -4.36
C PHE A 14 31.26 3.36 -5.18
N GLY A 15 31.43 4.65 -5.02
CA GLY A 15 32.48 5.41 -5.66
C GLY A 15 32.26 5.67 -7.15
N ARG A 16 33.27 6.24 -7.80
CA ARG A 16 33.21 6.57 -9.23
C ARG A 16 33.08 5.29 -10.05
N ASP A 17 32.15 5.28 -11.00
CA ASP A 17 31.84 4.15 -11.88
C ASP A 17 31.45 2.86 -11.12
N ARG A 18 31.01 3.00 -9.85
CA ARG A 18 30.63 1.87 -8.97
C ARG A 18 31.74 0.83 -8.78
N LYS A 19 33.01 1.27 -8.83
CA LYS A 19 34.19 0.38 -8.73
C LYS A 19 34.43 -0.15 -7.31
N GLY A 20 34.02 0.58 -6.28
CA GLY A 20 34.11 0.13 -4.91
C GLY A 20 33.07 -0.94 -4.59
N ASP A 21 33.42 -1.92 -3.79
CA ASP A 21 32.59 -3.03 -3.35
C ASP A 21 32.83 -3.37 -1.87
N VAL A 22 32.24 -4.46 -1.40
CA VAL A 22 32.41 -4.96 -0.03
C VAL A 22 33.87 -5.25 0.30
N ASP A 23 34.63 -5.83 -0.63
CA ASP A 23 36.02 -6.16 -0.39
C ASP A 23 36.90 -4.90 -0.33
N THR A 24 36.59 -3.89 -1.13
CA THR A 24 37.17 -2.57 -1.01
C THR A 24 36.91 -1.95 0.37
N LEU A 25 35.68 -2.07 0.90
CA LEU A 25 35.40 -1.58 2.27
C LEU A 25 36.18 -2.35 3.33
N ARG A 26 36.31 -3.65 3.18
CA ARG A 26 37.08 -4.49 4.11
C ARG A 26 38.57 -4.13 4.11
N SER A 27 39.15 -3.87 2.93
CA SER A 27 40.56 -3.56 2.82
C SER A 27 40.98 -2.26 3.53
N TYR A 28 40.02 -1.32 3.70
CA TYR A 28 40.26 -0.06 4.42
C TYR A 28 39.78 -0.08 5.88
N ALA A 29 39.19 -1.18 6.35
CA ALA A 29 38.55 -1.25 7.66
C ALA A 29 39.51 -0.98 8.81
N ASP A 30 40.71 -1.58 8.76
CA ASP A 30 41.73 -1.42 9.80
C ASP A 30 42.33 0.00 9.80
N GLU A 31 42.60 0.56 8.61
CA GLU A 31 43.16 1.92 8.47
C GLU A 31 42.23 2.99 9.05
N TYR A 32 40.92 2.88 8.79
CA TYR A 32 39.95 3.88 9.22
C TYR A 32 39.19 3.50 10.50
N GLY A 33 39.50 2.36 11.11
CA GLY A 33 38.99 1.93 12.41
C GLY A 33 37.49 1.61 12.45
N TYR A 34 36.93 1.04 11.37
CA TYR A 34 35.54 0.59 11.33
C TYR A 34 35.43 -0.93 11.08
N LYS A 35 34.26 -1.48 11.37
CA LYS A 35 33.91 -2.87 11.06
C LYS A 35 32.90 -2.92 9.93
N VAL A 36 33.09 -3.85 8.97
CA VAL A 36 32.13 -4.09 7.89
C VAL A 36 31.20 -5.25 8.25
N ILE A 37 29.91 -4.99 8.23
CA ILE A 37 28.86 -6.01 8.39
C ILE A 37 28.18 -6.14 7.03
N VAL A 38 28.22 -7.35 6.47
CA VAL A 38 27.56 -7.65 5.20
C VAL A 38 26.25 -8.37 5.51
N ILE A 39 25.18 -7.88 4.92
CA ILE A 39 23.85 -8.50 5.01
C ILE A 39 23.58 -9.17 3.67
N ASP A 40 23.29 -10.46 3.71
CA ASP A 40 22.89 -11.21 2.53
C ASP A 40 21.51 -10.81 2.05
N LYS A 41 21.24 -11.03 0.76
CA LYS A 41 19.93 -10.78 0.19
C LYS A 41 18.90 -11.72 0.82
N LEU A 42 17.75 -11.15 1.15
CA LEU A 42 16.60 -11.96 1.53
C LEU A 42 16.02 -12.61 0.28
N GLU A 43 15.72 -13.90 0.39
CA GLU A 43 15.00 -14.66 -0.62
C GLU A 43 13.65 -15.10 -0.07
N GLN A 44 12.64 -15.04 -0.91
CA GLN A 44 11.30 -15.50 -0.62
C GLN A 44 10.81 -16.32 -1.81
N ASP A 45 10.50 -17.61 -1.57
CA ASP A 45 10.03 -18.55 -2.59
C ASP A 45 10.97 -18.58 -3.83
N ASP A 46 12.30 -18.70 -3.58
CA ASP A 46 13.40 -18.69 -4.57
C ASP A 46 13.57 -17.38 -5.35
N GLU A 47 12.89 -16.32 -4.98
CA GLU A 47 13.04 -15.00 -5.60
C GLU A 47 13.73 -14.01 -4.64
N VAL A 48 14.73 -13.28 -5.16
CA VAL A 48 15.44 -12.26 -4.37
C VAL A 48 14.51 -11.09 -4.08
N VAL A 49 14.26 -10.83 -2.79
CA VAL A 49 13.49 -9.66 -2.36
C VAL A 49 14.25 -8.39 -2.67
N SER A 50 13.71 -7.58 -3.58
CA SER A 50 14.30 -6.31 -3.96
C SER A 50 13.24 -5.23 -4.18
N SER A 51 13.64 -3.98 -4.05
CA SER A 51 12.71 -2.86 -4.32
C SER A 51 12.22 -2.84 -5.78
N THR A 52 12.97 -3.40 -6.71
CA THR A 52 12.60 -3.50 -8.12
C THR A 52 11.45 -4.51 -8.29
N VAL A 53 11.59 -5.71 -7.72
CA VAL A 53 10.56 -6.76 -7.76
C VAL A 53 9.29 -6.28 -7.07
N ILE A 54 9.41 -5.70 -5.86
CA ILE A 54 8.26 -5.17 -5.12
C ILE A 54 7.52 -4.09 -5.92
N ARG A 55 8.24 -3.12 -6.53
CA ARG A 55 7.59 -2.09 -7.35
C ARG A 55 6.92 -2.66 -8.59
N LYS A 56 7.54 -3.64 -9.24
CA LYS A 56 6.95 -4.34 -10.39
C LYS A 56 5.62 -4.98 -9.99
N ASN A 57 5.61 -5.81 -8.96
CA ASN A 57 4.39 -6.50 -8.50
C ASN A 57 3.28 -5.50 -8.12
N ILE A 58 3.61 -4.41 -7.42
CA ILE A 58 2.64 -3.35 -7.11
C ILE A 58 2.08 -2.73 -8.40
N SER A 59 2.93 -2.41 -9.39
CA SER A 59 2.49 -1.80 -10.65
C SER A 59 1.68 -2.74 -11.53
N GLU A 60 1.77 -4.04 -11.32
CA GLU A 60 0.99 -5.08 -12.00
C GLU A 60 -0.31 -5.45 -11.24
N GLY A 61 -0.52 -4.87 -10.04
CA GLY A 61 -1.70 -5.12 -9.20
C GLY A 61 -1.55 -6.32 -8.26
N ASP A 62 -0.44 -7.04 -8.32
CA ASP A 62 -0.15 -8.15 -7.42
C ASP A 62 0.34 -7.68 -6.04
N VAL A 63 -0.57 -6.98 -5.34
CA VAL A 63 -0.30 -6.49 -3.98
C VAL A 63 -0.22 -7.61 -2.95
N ARG A 64 -0.71 -8.82 -3.28
CA ARG A 64 -0.69 -9.97 -2.38
C ARG A 64 0.72 -10.56 -2.26
N SER A 65 1.40 -10.76 -3.38
CA SER A 65 2.75 -11.34 -3.42
C SER A 65 3.81 -10.45 -2.75
N VAL A 66 3.55 -9.15 -2.61
CA VAL A 66 4.49 -8.27 -1.89
C VAL A 66 4.36 -8.33 -0.36
N ILE A 67 3.31 -8.94 0.18
CA ILE A 67 3.09 -9.02 1.63
C ILE A 67 4.24 -9.74 2.34
N PRO A 68 4.62 -10.97 1.95
CA PRO A 68 5.75 -11.66 2.56
C PRO A 68 7.07 -10.93 2.33
N MET A 69 7.27 -10.30 1.16
CA MET A 69 8.49 -9.54 0.85
C MET A 69 8.63 -8.28 1.72
N LEU A 70 7.52 -7.62 2.06
CA LEU A 70 7.50 -6.42 2.90
C LEU A 70 7.34 -6.72 4.39
N GLY A 71 6.99 -7.96 4.76
CA GLY A 71 6.57 -8.33 6.12
C GLY A 71 5.26 -7.67 6.57
N ARG A 72 4.52 -7.03 5.66
CA ARG A 72 3.25 -6.34 5.91
C ARG A 72 2.53 -6.03 4.60
N PRO A 73 1.20 -5.81 4.63
CA PRO A 73 0.47 -5.35 3.45
C PRO A 73 0.98 -3.99 2.94
N TYR A 74 0.93 -3.81 1.62
CA TYR A 74 1.17 -2.49 1.02
C TYR A 74 0.07 -1.53 1.45
N SER A 75 0.44 -0.33 1.88
CA SER A 75 -0.51 0.59 2.48
C SER A 75 -0.36 2.01 1.97
N MET A 76 -1.47 2.73 1.99
CA MET A 76 -1.60 4.15 1.69
C MET A 76 -2.17 4.85 2.92
N THR A 77 -1.79 6.10 3.13
CA THR A 77 -2.27 6.92 4.25
C THR A 77 -2.71 8.27 3.70
N GLY A 78 -3.83 8.79 4.16
CA GLY A 78 -4.29 10.10 3.71
C GLY A 78 -5.47 10.61 4.52
N GLU A 79 -5.77 11.89 4.33
CA GLU A 79 -6.92 12.54 4.94
C GLU A 79 -8.21 12.19 4.19
N VAL A 80 -9.27 11.92 4.92
CA VAL A 80 -10.60 11.69 4.36
C VAL A 80 -11.25 13.03 4.01
N VAL A 81 -11.55 13.20 2.74
CA VAL A 81 -12.17 14.41 2.19
C VAL A 81 -13.53 14.15 1.57
N SER A 82 -14.30 15.22 1.34
CA SER A 82 -15.56 15.12 0.62
C SER A 82 -15.31 14.76 -0.85
N GLY A 83 -16.00 13.74 -1.35
CA GLY A 83 -15.98 13.32 -2.74
C GLY A 83 -17.31 13.52 -3.44
N LYS A 84 -17.53 12.87 -4.60
CA LYS A 84 -18.77 12.93 -5.39
C LYS A 84 -19.98 12.30 -4.71
N GLN A 85 -19.79 11.57 -3.62
CA GLN A 85 -20.82 10.91 -2.78
C GLN A 85 -21.78 9.95 -3.53
N LEU A 86 -21.40 9.46 -4.71
CA LEU A 86 -22.22 8.53 -5.52
C LEU A 86 -22.53 7.24 -4.75
N GLY A 87 -21.59 6.71 -3.99
CA GLY A 87 -21.81 5.53 -3.16
C GLY A 87 -22.93 5.72 -2.13
N ARG A 88 -23.10 6.94 -1.61
CA ARG A 88 -24.16 7.26 -0.64
C ARG A 88 -25.56 7.14 -1.26
N THR A 89 -25.71 7.50 -2.54
CA THR A 89 -27.00 7.43 -3.24
C THR A 89 -27.46 5.99 -3.47
N ILE A 90 -26.53 5.03 -3.52
CA ILE A 90 -26.82 3.60 -3.70
C ILE A 90 -26.77 2.81 -2.38
N GLY A 91 -26.61 3.50 -1.23
CA GLY A 91 -26.56 2.87 0.09
C GLY A 91 -25.21 2.25 0.47
N ILE A 92 -24.15 2.55 -0.28
CA ILE A 92 -22.78 2.05 -0.05
C ILE A 92 -21.84 3.25 0.10
N PRO A 93 -21.85 3.93 1.27
CA PRO A 93 -21.03 5.12 1.47
C PRO A 93 -19.54 4.81 1.37
N THR A 94 -18.78 5.71 0.75
CA THR A 94 -17.33 5.61 0.61
C THR A 94 -16.61 6.80 1.24
N ALA A 95 -15.47 6.54 1.85
CA ALA A 95 -14.52 7.54 2.29
C ALA A 95 -13.56 7.83 1.13
N ASN A 96 -13.49 9.09 0.70
CA ASN A 96 -12.53 9.53 -0.30
C ASN A 96 -11.26 9.97 0.40
N MET A 97 -10.13 9.42 0.02
CA MET A 97 -8.82 9.73 0.60
C MET A 97 -7.97 10.53 -0.38
N LEU A 98 -7.34 11.59 0.11
CA LEU A 98 -6.34 12.32 -0.68
C LEU A 98 -5.13 11.43 -0.94
N PRO A 99 -4.70 11.29 -2.21
CA PRO A 99 -3.51 10.53 -2.53
C PRO A 99 -2.23 11.23 -2.03
N GLU A 100 -1.28 10.45 -1.55
CA GLU A 100 0.06 10.93 -1.21
C GLU A 100 0.85 11.26 -2.49
N GLU A 101 1.56 12.40 -2.50
CA GLU A 101 2.53 12.66 -3.56
C GLU A 101 3.68 11.64 -3.52
N ARG A 102 4.20 11.29 -4.69
CA ARG A 102 5.33 10.36 -4.86
C ARG A 102 5.09 8.93 -4.34
N LYS A 103 3.84 8.57 -4.08
CA LYS A 103 3.46 7.19 -3.76
C LYS A 103 3.30 6.38 -5.04
N LEU A 104 3.77 5.13 -5.03
CA LEU A 104 3.45 4.18 -6.09
C LEU A 104 2.04 3.65 -5.84
N TYR A 105 1.16 3.79 -6.81
CA TYR A 105 -0.18 3.23 -6.75
C TYR A 105 -0.27 1.99 -7.65
N PRO A 106 -0.99 0.95 -7.22
CA PRO A 106 -1.29 -0.17 -8.11
C PRO A 106 -2.31 0.28 -9.17
N PRO A 107 -2.54 -0.54 -10.21
CA PRO A 107 -3.49 -0.22 -11.28
C PRO A 107 -4.89 0.10 -10.79
N ALA A 108 -5.64 0.85 -11.59
CA ALA A 108 -7.04 1.13 -11.35
C ALA A 108 -7.84 -0.17 -11.17
N GLY A 109 -8.67 -0.23 -10.13
CA GLY A 109 -9.41 -1.44 -9.79
C GLY A 109 -9.92 -1.45 -8.37
N VAL A 110 -10.53 -2.55 -7.99
CA VAL A 110 -11.11 -2.79 -6.67
C VAL A 110 -10.25 -3.79 -5.90
N TYR A 111 -9.94 -3.43 -4.66
CA TYR A 111 -9.03 -4.17 -3.78
C TYR A 111 -9.73 -4.52 -2.46
N ALA A 112 -9.58 -5.75 -1.99
CA ALA A 112 -9.87 -6.10 -0.61
C ALA A 112 -8.90 -5.36 0.31
N SER A 113 -9.39 -4.69 1.34
CA SER A 113 -8.56 -3.81 2.17
C SER A 113 -8.88 -3.89 3.65
N ARG A 114 -7.87 -3.59 4.47
CA ARG A 114 -7.99 -3.35 5.91
C ARG A 114 -7.77 -1.88 6.19
N ILE A 115 -8.58 -1.30 7.05
CA ILE A 115 -8.57 0.13 7.30
C ILE A 115 -8.34 0.38 8.78
N ARG A 116 -7.45 1.34 9.08
CA ARG A 116 -7.28 1.89 10.44
C ARG A 116 -7.49 3.39 10.39
N ILE A 117 -8.17 3.90 11.39
CA ILE A 117 -8.31 5.34 11.62
C ILE A 117 -7.18 5.74 12.56
N ILE A 118 -6.22 6.53 12.05
CA ILE A 118 -4.96 6.80 12.78
C ILE A 118 -5.07 8.07 13.63
N ARG A 119 -5.70 9.11 13.10
CA ARG A 119 -5.78 10.42 13.75
C ARG A 119 -6.98 11.21 13.23
N GLY A 120 -7.61 11.98 14.13
CA GLY A 120 -8.66 12.93 13.75
C GLY A 120 -8.90 14.00 14.79
N LYS A 121 -9.46 15.13 14.37
CA LYS A 121 -9.76 16.28 15.24
C LYS A 121 -10.85 15.97 16.29
N HIS A 122 -11.59 14.88 16.14
CA HIS A 122 -12.74 14.50 16.96
C HIS A 122 -12.71 13.03 17.41
N THR A 123 -11.53 12.41 17.50
CA THR A 123 -11.41 11.05 18.04
C THR A 123 -11.50 11.07 19.56
N GLY A 124 -12.73 11.12 20.07
CA GLY A 124 -12.99 10.65 21.42
C GLY A 124 -12.76 9.15 21.46
N HIS A 125 -11.79 8.67 22.23
CA HIS A 125 -11.59 7.28 22.66
C HIS A 125 -11.66 6.17 21.57
N GLU A 126 -11.23 6.43 20.32
CA GLU A 126 -11.06 5.33 19.38
C GLU A 126 -9.79 4.55 19.69
N ASP A 127 -9.92 3.22 19.69
CA ASP A 127 -8.78 2.33 19.74
C ASP A 127 -7.97 2.48 18.43
N PRO A 128 -6.76 3.06 18.44
CA PRO A 128 -5.96 3.26 17.24
C PRO A 128 -5.50 1.93 16.61
N PHE A 129 -5.68 0.81 17.33
CA PHE A 129 -5.37 -0.53 16.87
C PHE A 129 -6.56 -1.23 16.22
N ARG A 130 -7.77 -0.63 16.29
CA ARG A 130 -8.96 -1.22 15.67
C ARG A 130 -8.81 -1.27 14.14
N VAL A 131 -8.97 -2.47 13.60
CA VAL A 131 -8.90 -2.75 12.17
C VAL A 131 -10.32 -2.99 11.65
N TYR A 132 -10.69 -2.23 10.63
CA TYR A 132 -11.92 -2.42 9.87
C TYR A 132 -11.63 -3.17 8.59
N MET A 133 -12.61 -3.89 8.08
CA MET A 133 -12.58 -4.52 6.76
C MET A 133 -13.28 -3.62 5.74
N GLY A 134 -12.89 -3.71 4.48
CA GLY A 134 -13.51 -2.90 3.43
C GLY A 134 -13.08 -3.29 2.03
N ILE A 135 -13.60 -2.55 1.07
CA ILE A 135 -13.10 -2.53 -0.31
C ILE A 135 -12.62 -1.13 -0.64
N THR A 136 -11.54 -1.07 -1.40
CA THR A 136 -10.97 0.19 -1.88
C THR A 136 -10.94 0.19 -3.40
N ASN A 137 -11.59 1.18 -4.00
CA ASN A 137 -11.48 1.47 -5.43
C ASN A 137 -10.36 2.48 -5.64
N ILE A 138 -9.39 2.12 -6.46
CA ILE A 138 -8.38 3.02 -7.00
C ILE A 138 -8.80 3.31 -8.43
N GLY A 139 -9.11 4.56 -8.72
CA GLY A 139 -9.54 5.03 -10.04
C GLY A 139 -8.51 5.97 -10.65
N ASP A 140 -8.45 5.96 -11.98
CA ASP A 140 -7.73 6.96 -12.74
C ASP A 140 -8.75 7.97 -13.29
N ASN A 141 -8.63 9.23 -12.90
CA ASN A 141 -9.53 10.28 -13.38
C ASN A 141 -8.80 11.17 -14.40
N PRO A 142 -9.01 10.96 -15.71
CA PRO A 142 -8.26 11.63 -16.77
C PRO A 142 -8.65 13.10 -17.00
N THR A 143 -9.16 13.81 -16.00
CA THR A 143 -9.55 15.22 -16.17
C THR A 143 -8.41 16.20 -15.91
N VAL A 144 -7.94 16.79 -17.00
CA VAL A 144 -7.42 18.18 -17.20
C VAL A 144 -6.00 18.53 -16.77
N ASN A 145 -5.19 17.68 -16.15
CA ASN A 145 -3.74 17.97 -16.03
C ASN A 145 -2.93 16.69 -16.21
N ASP A 146 -1.77 16.79 -16.85
CA ASP A 146 -0.82 15.69 -17.19
C ASP A 146 -0.27 14.86 -16.01
N LYS A 147 -0.79 15.08 -14.82
CA LYS A 147 -0.59 14.23 -13.64
C LYS A 147 -1.93 13.56 -13.35
N GLY A 148 -2.10 12.30 -13.78
CA GLY A 148 -3.31 11.51 -13.53
C GLY A 148 -3.83 11.72 -12.11
N ASN A 149 -5.07 12.21 -11.99
CA ASN A 149 -5.72 12.40 -10.70
C ASN A 149 -6.19 11.04 -10.18
N ILE A 150 -5.33 10.36 -9.42
CA ILE A 150 -5.70 9.12 -8.75
C ILE A 150 -6.80 9.43 -7.73
N THR A 151 -7.88 8.67 -7.80
CA THR A 151 -8.95 8.68 -6.79
C THR A 151 -8.86 7.43 -5.94
N ILE A 152 -9.06 7.59 -4.63
CA ILE A 152 -9.03 6.47 -3.69
C ILE A 152 -10.30 6.54 -2.87
N GLU A 153 -11.22 5.63 -3.15
CA GLU A 153 -12.52 5.55 -2.51
C GLU A 153 -12.66 4.22 -1.75
N THR A 154 -12.89 4.30 -0.45
CA THR A 154 -12.95 3.13 0.43
C THR A 154 -14.33 2.99 1.06
N ASN A 155 -15.02 1.89 0.81
CA ASN A 155 -16.18 1.46 1.58
C ASN A 155 -15.69 0.64 2.78
N ILE A 156 -15.99 1.12 3.98
CA ILE A 156 -15.65 0.44 5.24
C ILE A 156 -16.89 -0.36 5.68
N PHE A 157 -16.74 -1.66 5.90
CA PHE A 157 -17.86 -2.53 6.25
C PHE A 157 -18.35 -2.27 7.67
N ASP A 158 -19.66 -2.34 7.85
CA ASP A 158 -20.33 -2.17 9.13
C ASP A 158 -19.93 -0.87 9.86
N PHE A 159 -19.84 0.23 9.07
CA PHE A 159 -19.34 1.52 9.52
C PHE A 159 -20.24 2.66 9.06
N ASP A 160 -20.77 3.43 10.02
CA ASP A 160 -21.76 4.50 9.79
C ASP A 160 -21.33 5.88 10.31
N ARG A 161 -20.08 6.00 10.79
CA ARG A 161 -19.60 7.23 11.42
C ARG A 161 -19.03 8.23 10.42
N ASN A 162 -19.09 9.51 10.79
CA ASN A 162 -18.44 10.57 10.05
C ASN A 162 -16.93 10.61 10.39
N ILE A 163 -16.09 10.47 9.37
CA ILE A 163 -14.63 10.48 9.49
C ILE A 163 -13.95 11.54 8.60
N TYR A 164 -14.69 12.53 8.11
CA TYR A 164 -14.09 13.63 7.35
C TYR A 164 -13.02 14.37 8.17
N GLY A 165 -11.90 14.70 7.55
CA GLY A 165 -10.74 15.33 8.18
C GLY A 165 -9.92 14.39 9.07
N GLN A 166 -10.29 13.11 9.16
CA GLN A 166 -9.48 12.11 9.83
C GLN A 166 -8.46 11.49 8.87
N ILE A 167 -7.35 11.03 9.42
CA ILE A 167 -6.35 10.31 8.66
C ILE A 167 -6.62 8.81 8.78
N ILE A 168 -6.78 8.17 7.64
CA ILE A 168 -6.93 6.72 7.56
C ILE A 168 -5.70 6.09 6.91
N LYS A 169 -5.40 4.86 7.33
CA LYS A 169 -4.45 3.97 6.67
C LYS A 169 -5.24 2.85 6.03
N VAL A 170 -5.06 2.69 4.72
CA VAL A 170 -5.65 1.62 3.92
C VAL A 170 -4.55 0.63 3.54
N GLU A 171 -4.69 -0.61 3.98
CA GLU A 171 -3.80 -1.73 3.70
C GLU A 171 -4.45 -2.61 2.61
N LEU A 172 -3.81 -2.69 1.45
CA LEU A 172 -4.30 -3.51 0.33
C LEU A 172 -3.89 -4.97 0.53
N ILE A 173 -4.85 -5.87 0.43
CA ILE A 173 -4.64 -7.31 0.67
C ILE A 173 -4.59 -8.10 -0.64
N GLU A 174 -5.54 -7.84 -1.54
CA GLU A 174 -5.63 -8.56 -2.81
C GLU A 174 -6.48 -7.73 -3.80
N GLN A 175 -6.12 -7.73 -5.08
CA GLN A 175 -6.95 -7.15 -6.12
C GLN A 175 -8.13 -8.08 -6.41
N ILE A 176 -9.35 -7.54 -6.32
CA ILE A 176 -10.59 -8.28 -6.62
C ILE A 176 -10.84 -8.28 -8.13
N ARG A 177 -10.67 -7.12 -8.77
CA ARG A 177 -10.83 -6.93 -10.21
C ARG A 177 -10.23 -5.60 -10.68
N GLY A 178 -10.02 -5.47 -11.97
CA GLY A 178 -9.72 -4.18 -12.60
C GLY A 178 -10.92 -3.24 -12.64
N GLU A 179 -10.70 -2.06 -13.19
CA GLU A 179 -11.76 -1.07 -13.42
C GLU A 179 -12.80 -1.58 -14.44
N LYS A 180 -14.07 -1.25 -14.21
CA LYS A 180 -15.19 -1.62 -15.09
C LYS A 180 -16.15 -0.46 -15.22
N LYS A 181 -16.61 -0.19 -16.44
CA LYS A 181 -17.70 0.75 -16.71
C LYS A 181 -19.05 0.02 -16.58
N PHE A 182 -20.04 0.71 -16.08
CA PHE A 182 -21.39 0.17 -15.87
C PHE A 182 -22.38 0.97 -16.71
N GLY A 183 -23.33 0.28 -17.30
CA GLY A 183 -24.38 0.88 -18.12
C GLY A 183 -25.52 1.48 -17.29
N SER A 184 -25.66 1.04 -16.03
CA SER A 184 -26.70 1.52 -15.10
C SER A 184 -26.23 1.52 -13.64
N LEU A 185 -26.97 2.24 -12.80
CA LEU A 185 -26.74 2.24 -11.34
C LEU A 185 -27.03 0.87 -10.71
N ASP A 186 -28.00 0.12 -11.26
CA ASP A 186 -28.34 -1.21 -10.77
C ASP A 186 -27.22 -2.23 -11.04
N GLU A 187 -26.60 -2.17 -12.21
CA GLU A 187 -25.41 -2.96 -12.50
C GLU A 187 -24.25 -2.63 -11.57
N LEU A 188 -24.00 -1.34 -11.32
CA LEU A 188 -22.97 -0.89 -10.38
C LEU A 188 -23.27 -1.45 -8.99
N LYS A 189 -24.50 -1.31 -8.50
CA LYS A 189 -24.91 -1.80 -7.18
C LYS A 189 -24.75 -3.31 -7.04
N ALA A 190 -25.17 -4.07 -8.04
CA ALA A 190 -25.05 -5.53 -8.06
C ALA A 190 -23.56 -5.95 -8.04
N GLN A 191 -22.71 -5.28 -8.85
CA GLN A 191 -21.28 -5.56 -8.85
C GLN A 191 -20.62 -5.21 -7.51
N MET A 192 -20.96 -4.07 -6.90
CA MET A 192 -20.42 -3.70 -5.59
C MET A 192 -20.82 -4.69 -4.50
N ALA A 193 -22.03 -5.23 -4.52
CA ALA A 193 -22.45 -6.28 -3.59
C ALA A 193 -21.57 -7.54 -3.75
N ASN A 194 -21.30 -7.97 -4.98
CA ASN A 194 -20.41 -9.09 -5.26
C ASN A 194 -18.96 -8.83 -4.83
N ASP A 195 -18.46 -7.61 -5.05
CA ASP A 195 -17.13 -7.20 -4.64
C ASP A 195 -17.00 -7.23 -3.10
N ILE A 196 -18.02 -6.78 -2.38
CA ILE A 196 -18.08 -6.82 -0.90
C ILE A 196 -17.99 -8.27 -0.40
N GLU A 197 -18.81 -9.18 -0.95
CA GLU A 197 -18.80 -10.59 -0.56
C GLU A 197 -17.47 -11.26 -0.89
N THR A 198 -16.86 -10.92 -2.02
CA THR A 198 -15.54 -11.41 -2.40
C THR A 198 -14.47 -10.89 -1.44
N SER A 199 -14.51 -9.60 -1.10
CA SER A 199 -13.60 -9.00 -0.12
C SER A 199 -13.72 -9.68 1.26
N LYS A 200 -14.94 -9.90 1.74
CA LYS A 200 -15.15 -10.61 3.02
C LYS A 200 -14.51 -11.98 3.02
N ARG A 201 -14.65 -12.75 1.94
CA ARG A 201 -14.02 -14.08 1.79
C ARG A 201 -12.49 -14.01 1.79
N ILE A 202 -11.90 -13.01 1.12
CA ILE A 202 -10.45 -12.77 1.09
C ILE A 202 -9.96 -12.41 2.49
N LEU A 203 -10.62 -11.45 3.15
CA LEU A 203 -10.21 -10.92 4.45
C LEU A 203 -10.41 -11.87 5.63
N ALA A 204 -11.34 -12.84 5.49
CA ALA A 204 -11.53 -13.90 6.48
C ALA A 204 -10.37 -14.89 6.53
N LYS A 205 -9.61 -15.04 5.44
CA LYS A 205 -8.39 -15.86 5.44
C LYS A 205 -7.31 -15.12 6.23
N LYS A 206 -6.62 -15.85 7.14
CA LYS A 206 -5.46 -15.27 7.81
C LYS A 206 -4.42 -14.87 6.77
N VAL A 207 -4.11 -13.59 6.69
CA VAL A 207 -2.93 -13.12 5.96
C VAL A 207 -1.73 -13.55 6.79
N LEU A 208 -1.14 -14.69 6.43
CA LEU A 208 0.05 -15.19 7.12
C LEU A 208 1.23 -14.28 6.71
N VAL A 209 1.60 -13.38 7.60
CA VAL A 209 2.95 -12.85 7.64
C VAL A 209 3.75 -13.91 8.40
N LYS A 210 4.54 -14.72 7.68
CA LYS A 210 5.51 -15.63 8.29
C LYS A 210 6.68 -14.85 8.87
#